data_ec8318300f468561f2af7249a31a0688
#
_entry.id   ec8318300f468561f2af7249a31a0688
#
_cell.length_a   1.000
_cell.length_b   1.000
_cell.length_c   1.000
_cell.angle_alpha   90.00
_cell.angle_beta   90.00
_cell.angle_gamma   90.00
#
_symmetry.space_group_name_H-M   'P 1'
#
loop_
_entity.id
_entity.type
_entity.pdbx_description
1 polymer ?
#
loop_
_entity_poly.entity_id
_entity_poly.type
_entity_poly.pdbx_seq_one_letter_code
_entity_poly.pdbx_strand_id
1 'polypeptide(L)'
;MTTVMMARDFNHLVQWDILFHRKIMISHLLDEAIRLSAGSILPDKTTASIIAAIGNNWIRHYGSMQILIADGESGLASEEVAQWLDRVGTQLKTKAPGEHAQMVERHHELLRRIILRLEAQLAEEGCTVPMSVIVSEALLANNSLTTVAGQTPYRALYGRDPPGLAEFEPTSETQLDDTSGGVPGLSRHNHRVR
;
A
#
# COMPACT_ATOMS: atom_id res chain seq x y z
N MET A 1 2.98 -12.37 27.52
CA MET A 1 3.77 -12.51 26.26
C MET A 1 2.84 -12.17 25.12
N THR A 2 2.98 -11.01 24.52
CA THR A 2 2.16 -10.60 23.36
C THR A 2 2.73 -11.30 22.14
N THR A 3 2.00 -12.26 21.58
CA THR A 3 2.40 -12.93 20.36
C THR A 3 2.27 -11.94 19.20
N VAL A 4 3.39 -11.48 18.66
CA VAL A 4 3.38 -10.64 17.45
C VAL A 4 2.88 -11.52 16.32
N MET A 5 1.68 -11.22 15.81
CA MET A 5 1.17 -11.87 14.61
C MET A 5 1.93 -11.32 13.41
N MET A 6 2.61 -12.20 12.69
CA MET A 6 3.26 -11.85 11.41
C MET A 6 2.38 -12.35 10.26
N ALA A 7 2.16 -11.47 9.28
CA ALA A 7 1.52 -11.87 8.03
C ALA A 7 2.40 -12.92 7.32
N ARG A 8 1.80 -14.02 6.88
CA ARG A 8 2.50 -15.08 6.16
C ARG A 8 2.36 -14.92 4.66
N ASP A 9 1.16 -14.57 4.22
CA ASP A 9 0.78 -14.51 2.81
C ASP A 9 0.05 -13.20 2.50
N PHE A 10 0.01 -12.84 1.22
CA PHE A 10 -0.81 -11.74 0.75
C PHE A 10 -2.28 -11.93 1.15
N ASN A 11 -2.95 -10.84 1.52
CA ASN A 11 -4.35 -10.80 1.94
C ASN A 11 -4.65 -11.55 3.26
N HIS A 12 -3.61 -11.96 4.00
CA HIS A 12 -3.78 -12.56 5.34
C HIS A 12 -4.05 -11.47 6.39
N LEU A 13 -3.19 -10.45 6.44
CA LEU A 13 -3.27 -9.39 7.42
C LEU A 13 -3.11 -8.03 6.75
N VAL A 14 -4.17 -7.24 6.79
CA VAL A 14 -4.24 -5.90 6.21
C VAL A 14 -4.44 -4.88 7.32
N GLN A 15 -3.67 -3.82 7.30
CA GLN A 15 -3.86 -2.68 8.19
C GLN A 15 -4.69 -1.63 7.47
N TRP A 16 -5.63 -1.00 8.19
CA TRP A 16 -6.38 0.15 7.72
C TRP A 16 -6.19 1.33 8.65
N ASP A 17 -5.98 2.51 8.06
CA ASP A 17 -5.90 3.76 8.80
C ASP A 17 -6.26 4.94 7.89
N ILE A 18 -6.53 6.10 8.51
CA ILE A 18 -6.82 7.35 7.81
C ILE A 18 -5.56 8.21 7.75
N LEU A 19 -5.03 8.37 6.53
CA LEU A 19 -3.98 9.32 6.26
C LEU A 19 -4.57 10.73 6.09
N PHE A 20 -4.10 11.68 6.87
CA PHE A 20 -4.45 13.08 6.70
C PHE A 20 -3.41 13.80 5.84
N HIS A 21 -3.86 14.42 4.76
CA HIS A 21 -3.07 15.31 3.92
C HIS A 21 -3.79 16.67 3.84
N ARG A 22 -3.26 17.71 4.52
CA ARG A 22 -3.95 18.99 4.69
C ARG A 22 -5.36 18.80 5.29
N LYS A 23 -6.42 19.15 4.53
CA LYS A 23 -7.82 18.98 4.94
C LYS A 23 -8.50 17.73 4.36
N ILE A 24 -7.73 16.87 3.69
CA ILE A 24 -8.24 15.69 3.00
C ILE A 24 -7.94 14.46 3.85
N MET A 25 -8.92 13.59 3.97
CA MET A 25 -8.78 12.27 4.55
C MET A 25 -8.60 11.26 3.41
N ILE A 26 -7.65 10.37 3.56
CA ILE A 26 -7.38 9.28 2.62
C ILE A 26 -7.52 7.97 3.39
N SER A 27 -8.48 7.15 3.00
CA SER A 27 -8.58 5.76 3.48
C SER A 27 -7.41 4.98 2.90
N HIS A 28 -6.54 4.45 3.76
CA HIS A 28 -5.36 3.72 3.35
C HIS A 28 -5.41 2.29 3.91
N LEU A 29 -5.22 1.31 3.02
CA LEU A 29 -5.10 -0.11 3.33
C LEU A 29 -3.69 -0.55 2.97
N LEU A 30 -3.06 -1.32 3.85
CA LEU A 30 -1.70 -1.82 3.70
C LEU A 30 -1.63 -3.31 4.01
N ASP A 31 -1.27 -4.13 3.03
CA ASP A 31 -0.95 -5.54 3.27
C ASP A 31 0.37 -5.69 4.00
N GLU A 32 0.40 -6.47 5.08
CA GLU A 32 1.62 -6.64 5.86
C GLU A 32 2.66 -7.57 5.23
N ALA A 33 2.27 -8.48 4.35
CA ALA A 33 3.20 -9.43 3.74
C ALA A 33 4.03 -8.79 2.63
N ILE A 34 3.36 -8.16 1.67
CA ILE A 34 4.01 -7.61 0.47
C ILE A 34 4.08 -6.08 0.44
N ARG A 35 3.54 -5.40 1.46
CA ARG A 35 3.45 -3.93 1.57
C ARG A 35 2.64 -3.26 0.47
N LEU A 36 1.70 -3.98 -0.14
CA LEU A 36 0.79 -3.40 -1.11
C LEU A 36 -0.10 -2.36 -0.43
N SER A 37 -0.12 -1.17 -1.01
CA SER A 37 -0.96 -0.06 -0.56
C SER A 37 -2.15 0.13 -1.51
N ALA A 38 -3.34 0.27 -0.95
CA ALA A 38 -4.55 0.65 -1.67
C ALA A 38 -5.31 1.73 -0.90
N GLY A 39 -6.09 2.54 -1.60
CA GLY A 39 -6.83 3.59 -0.92
C GLY A 39 -7.47 4.59 -1.86
N SER A 40 -8.23 5.51 -1.27
CA SER A 40 -8.89 6.62 -1.96
C SER A 40 -9.22 7.74 -1.00
N ILE A 41 -9.64 8.89 -1.52
CA ILE A 41 -10.16 9.97 -0.68
C ILE A 41 -11.40 9.46 0.08
N LEU A 42 -11.38 9.68 1.38
CA LEU A 42 -12.50 9.39 2.27
C LEU A 42 -13.29 10.69 2.47
N PRO A 43 -14.56 10.76 2.04
CA PRO A 43 -15.32 12.01 2.13
C PRO A 43 -15.66 12.39 3.57
N ASP A 44 -15.95 11.41 4.40
CA ASP A 44 -16.26 11.55 5.81
C ASP A 44 -15.95 10.25 6.58
N LYS A 45 -16.11 10.28 7.90
CA LYS A 45 -15.88 9.11 8.78
C LYS A 45 -17.16 8.31 9.08
N THR A 46 -18.18 8.42 8.24
CA THR A 46 -19.40 7.63 8.43
C THR A 46 -19.13 6.14 8.16
N THR A 47 -19.88 5.28 8.82
CA THR A 47 -19.84 3.83 8.60
C THR A 47 -19.99 3.47 7.11
N ALA A 48 -20.93 4.12 6.41
CA ALA A 48 -21.16 3.88 4.98
C ALA A 48 -19.93 4.23 4.13
N SER A 49 -19.29 5.37 4.40
CA SER A 49 -18.07 5.79 3.68
C SER A 49 -16.90 4.85 3.94
N ILE A 50 -16.74 4.38 5.17
CA ILE A 50 -15.69 3.43 5.55
C ILE A 50 -15.91 2.08 4.87
N ILE A 51 -17.12 1.53 4.94
CA ILE A 51 -17.47 0.26 4.27
C ILE A 51 -17.24 0.38 2.75
N ALA A 52 -17.70 1.48 2.14
CA ALA A 52 -17.49 1.72 0.71
C ALA A 52 -16.00 1.81 0.36
N ALA A 53 -15.20 2.49 1.17
CA ALA A 53 -13.76 2.62 0.94
C ALA A 53 -13.05 1.26 1.01
N ILE A 54 -13.32 0.44 2.03
CA ILE A 54 -12.74 -0.90 2.16
C ILE A 54 -13.22 -1.81 1.02
N GLY A 55 -14.52 -1.80 0.73
CA GLY A 55 -15.12 -2.61 -0.32
C GLY A 55 -14.55 -2.29 -1.71
N ASN A 56 -14.51 -1.01 -2.07
CA ASN A 56 -14.07 -0.56 -3.38
C ASN A 56 -12.56 -0.62 -3.59
N ASN A 57 -11.77 -0.31 -2.55
CA ASN A 57 -10.31 -0.22 -2.69
C ASN A 57 -9.62 -1.57 -2.46
N TRP A 58 -10.27 -2.51 -1.77
CA TRP A 58 -9.63 -3.78 -1.44
C TRP A 58 -10.46 -5.00 -1.85
N ILE A 59 -11.63 -5.21 -1.23
CA ILE A 59 -12.38 -6.47 -1.40
C ILE A 59 -12.75 -6.71 -2.86
N ARG A 60 -13.16 -5.67 -3.58
CA ARG A 60 -13.48 -5.76 -5.01
C ARG A 60 -12.33 -6.28 -5.87
N HIS A 61 -11.09 -6.02 -5.49
CA HIS A 61 -9.91 -6.33 -6.31
C HIS A 61 -9.18 -7.59 -5.86
N TYR A 62 -9.15 -7.84 -4.54
CA TYR A 62 -8.31 -8.87 -3.93
C TYR A 62 -9.10 -9.91 -3.14
N GLY A 63 -10.42 -9.74 -3.00
CA GLY A 63 -11.24 -10.54 -2.09
C GLY A 63 -11.11 -10.09 -0.64
N SER A 64 -11.82 -10.78 0.25
CA SER A 64 -11.81 -10.47 1.67
C SER A 64 -10.48 -10.85 2.30
N MET A 65 -9.89 -9.94 3.07
CA MET A 65 -8.71 -10.24 3.89
C MET A 65 -9.12 -11.14 5.07
N GLN A 66 -8.20 -11.96 5.57
CA GLN A 66 -8.50 -12.79 6.73
C GLN A 66 -8.63 -11.95 7.99
N ILE A 67 -7.72 -11.01 8.18
CA ILE A 67 -7.69 -10.12 9.35
C ILE A 67 -7.52 -8.68 8.87
N LEU A 68 -8.41 -7.79 9.33
CA LEU A 68 -8.25 -6.35 9.21
C LEU A 68 -7.84 -5.79 10.58
N ILE A 69 -6.73 -5.08 10.62
CA ILE A 69 -6.27 -4.37 11.82
C ILE A 69 -6.54 -2.88 11.64
N ALA A 70 -7.16 -2.28 12.64
CA ALA A 70 -7.39 -0.84 12.67
C ALA A 70 -7.06 -0.26 14.05
N ASP A 71 -6.79 1.05 14.08
CA ASP A 71 -6.71 1.77 15.33
C ASP A 71 -8.11 1.90 15.96
N GLY A 72 -8.20 1.73 17.30
CA GLY A 72 -9.46 1.80 18.02
C GLY A 72 -10.16 3.18 17.96
N GLU A 73 -9.43 4.24 17.60
CA GLU A 73 -9.97 5.60 17.43
C GLU A 73 -10.54 5.87 16.02
N SER A 74 -10.37 4.97 15.09
CA SER A 74 -10.57 5.20 13.65
C SER A 74 -11.99 5.04 13.12
N GLY A 75 -13.03 5.06 13.95
CA GLY A 75 -14.43 4.90 13.49
C GLY A 75 -14.79 3.49 13.00
N LEU A 76 -13.81 2.61 12.79
CA LEU A 76 -14.00 1.18 12.50
C LEU A 76 -14.53 0.39 13.71
N ALA A 77 -14.47 0.97 14.90
CA ALA A 77 -14.99 0.37 16.12
C ALA A 77 -16.52 0.36 16.20
N SER A 78 -17.23 0.83 15.14
CA SER A 78 -18.68 0.72 15.10
C SER A 78 -19.09 -0.75 14.93
N GLU A 79 -20.08 -1.17 15.69
CA GLU A 79 -20.65 -2.53 15.64
C GLU A 79 -21.09 -2.89 14.21
N GLU A 80 -21.56 -1.91 13.47
CA GLU A 80 -22.05 -2.03 12.09
C GLU A 80 -20.96 -2.41 11.09
N VAL A 81 -19.77 -1.79 11.21
CA VAL A 81 -18.60 -2.15 10.40
C VAL A 81 -18.10 -3.53 10.77
N ALA A 82 -18.03 -3.84 12.06
CA ALA A 82 -17.60 -5.17 12.53
C ALA A 82 -18.53 -6.28 12.01
N GLN A 83 -19.84 -6.08 12.08
CA GLN A 83 -20.83 -7.01 11.54
C GLN A 83 -20.74 -7.17 10.02
N TRP A 84 -20.46 -6.08 9.31
CA TRP A 84 -20.28 -6.16 7.87
C TRP A 84 -19.01 -6.94 7.50
N LEU A 85 -17.89 -6.69 8.18
CA LEU A 85 -16.66 -7.42 7.98
C LEU A 85 -16.80 -8.92 8.28
N ASP A 86 -17.51 -9.26 9.36
CA ASP A 86 -17.79 -10.66 9.69
C ASP A 86 -18.59 -11.36 8.58
N ARG A 87 -19.63 -10.69 8.02
CA ARG A 87 -20.41 -11.21 6.90
C ARG A 87 -19.60 -11.49 5.64
N VAL A 88 -18.55 -10.70 5.38
CA VAL A 88 -17.66 -10.91 4.24
C VAL A 88 -16.48 -11.83 4.57
N GLY A 89 -16.44 -12.39 5.79
CA GLY A 89 -15.44 -13.36 6.23
C GLY A 89 -14.12 -12.74 6.70
N THR A 90 -14.13 -11.47 7.11
CA THR A 90 -12.96 -10.75 7.63
C THR A 90 -13.04 -10.59 9.14
N GLN A 91 -12.02 -11.02 9.87
CA GLN A 91 -11.91 -10.76 11.30
C GLN A 91 -11.37 -9.35 11.56
N LEU A 92 -12.15 -8.49 12.22
CA LEU A 92 -11.66 -7.19 12.69
C LEU A 92 -10.86 -7.36 13.99
N LYS A 93 -9.67 -6.75 14.04
CA LYS A 93 -8.87 -6.59 15.26
C LYS A 93 -8.56 -5.11 15.46
N THR A 94 -8.90 -4.60 16.62
CA THR A 94 -8.51 -3.25 17.03
C THR A 94 -7.21 -3.30 17.82
N LYS A 95 -6.30 -2.38 17.56
CA LYS A 95 -5.07 -2.22 18.34
C LYS A 95 -5.41 -1.64 19.71
N ALA A 96 -4.70 -2.11 20.72
CA ALA A 96 -4.79 -1.51 22.04
C ALA A 96 -4.24 -0.06 22.01
N PRO A 97 -4.79 0.85 22.82
CA PRO A 97 -4.26 2.19 22.98
C PRO A 97 -2.76 2.16 23.31
N GLY A 98 -1.93 2.81 22.50
CA GLY A 98 -0.46 2.84 22.65
C GLY A 98 0.32 1.78 21.87
N GLU A 99 -0.32 0.82 21.22
CA GLU A 99 0.32 -0.03 20.22
C GLU A 99 0.30 0.69 18.85
N HIS A 100 1.31 1.49 18.62
CA HIS A 100 1.43 2.24 17.37
C HIS A 100 1.62 1.31 16.17
N ALA A 101 0.87 1.61 15.12
CA ALA A 101 1.03 0.99 13.81
C ALA A 101 2.27 1.54 13.11
N GLN A 102 3.46 1.35 13.69
CA GLN A 102 4.73 1.88 13.15
C GLN A 102 4.88 1.64 11.63
N MET A 103 4.32 0.55 11.15
CA MET A 103 4.36 0.20 9.75
C MET A 103 3.47 1.11 8.88
N VAL A 104 2.20 1.27 9.26
CA VAL A 104 1.26 2.16 8.55
C VAL A 104 1.73 3.61 8.64
N GLU A 105 2.17 4.07 9.80
CA GLU A 105 2.70 5.42 9.99
C GLU A 105 3.88 5.71 9.06
N ARG A 106 4.81 4.76 8.93
CA ARG A 106 5.94 4.89 8.00
C ARG A 106 5.48 4.96 6.54
N HIS A 107 4.49 4.17 6.15
CA HIS A 107 3.89 4.23 4.82
C HIS A 107 3.11 5.53 4.60
N HIS A 108 2.43 6.06 5.62
CA HIS A 108 1.80 7.38 5.57
C HIS A 108 2.79 8.50 5.28
N GLU A 109 3.95 8.48 5.95
CA GLU A 109 5.00 9.47 5.69
C GLU A 109 5.51 9.37 4.25
N LEU A 110 5.74 8.15 3.75
CA LEU A 110 6.18 7.94 2.37
C LEU A 110 5.12 8.43 1.38
N LEU A 111 3.86 8.08 1.55
CA LEU A 111 2.78 8.54 0.69
C LEU A 111 2.63 10.07 0.70
N ARG A 112 2.73 10.73 1.87
CA ARG A 112 2.72 12.20 1.93
C ARG A 112 3.83 12.82 1.10
N ARG A 113 5.05 12.26 1.16
CA ARG A 113 6.19 12.75 0.35
C ARG A 113 5.94 12.58 -1.14
N ILE A 114 5.36 11.44 -1.56
CA ILE A 114 5.04 11.21 -2.97
C ILE A 114 3.95 12.19 -3.43
N ILE A 115 2.87 12.36 -2.67
CA ILE A 115 1.80 13.31 -2.98
C ILE A 115 2.36 14.71 -3.13
N LEU A 116 3.18 15.19 -2.18
CA LEU A 116 3.79 16.52 -2.24
C LEU A 116 4.68 16.72 -3.47
N ARG A 117 5.43 15.68 -3.88
CA ARG A 117 6.26 15.75 -5.10
C ARG A 117 5.40 15.83 -6.36
N LEU A 118 4.33 15.04 -6.46
CA LEU A 118 3.40 15.09 -7.58
C LEU A 118 2.70 16.45 -7.66
N GLU A 119 2.24 17.01 -6.53
CA GLU A 119 1.65 18.35 -6.47
C GLU A 119 2.64 19.43 -6.96
N ALA A 120 3.90 19.36 -6.53
CA ALA A 120 4.94 20.32 -6.95
C ALA A 120 5.23 20.21 -8.45
N GLN A 121 5.39 19.00 -8.97
CA GLN A 121 5.63 18.75 -10.39
C GLN A 121 4.48 19.27 -11.26
N LEU A 122 3.23 18.93 -10.91
CA LEU A 122 2.05 19.42 -11.63
C LEU A 122 1.95 20.96 -11.62
N ALA A 123 2.32 21.59 -10.51
CA ALA A 123 2.35 23.06 -10.40
C ALA A 123 3.42 23.66 -11.34
N GLU A 124 4.60 23.07 -11.43
CA GLU A 124 5.67 23.49 -12.36
C GLU A 124 5.27 23.32 -13.82
N GLU A 125 4.56 22.24 -14.14
CA GLU A 125 4.05 21.94 -15.48
C GLU A 125 2.78 22.75 -15.85
N GLY A 126 2.21 23.52 -14.90
CA GLY A 126 0.95 24.26 -15.09
C GLY A 126 -0.27 23.36 -15.25
N CYS A 127 -0.17 22.10 -14.82
CA CYS A 127 -1.24 21.13 -14.92
C CYS A 127 -2.12 21.13 -13.67
N THR A 128 -3.42 21.01 -13.85
CA THR A 128 -4.40 20.88 -12.75
C THR A 128 -5.15 19.57 -12.91
N VAL A 129 -5.03 18.69 -11.92
CA VAL A 129 -5.77 17.43 -11.87
C VAL A 129 -6.50 17.29 -10.52
N PRO A 130 -7.61 16.53 -10.47
CA PRO A 130 -8.27 16.26 -9.20
C PRO A 130 -7.33 15.58 -8.19
N MET A 131 -7.47 15.89 -6.91
CA MET A 131 -6.67 15.27 -5.85
C MET A 131 -6.83 13.73 -5.81
N SER A 132 -7.98 13.21 -6.20
CA SER A 132 -8.21 11.77 -6.32
C SER A 132 -7.25 11.09 -7.32
N VAL A 133 -6.90 11.78 -8.39
CA VAL A 133 -5.91 11.29 -9.37
C VAL A 133 -4.51 11.30 -8.74
N ILE A 134 -4.13 12.39 -8.07
CA ILE A 134 -2.83 12.50 -7.38
C ILE A 134 -2.68 11.37 -6.35
N VAL A 135 -3.72 11.09 -5.56
CA VAL A 135 -3.71 9.99 -4.58
C VAL A 135 -3.55 8.64 -5.26
N SER A 136 -4.26 8.40 -6.38
CA SER A 136 -4.15 7.14 -7.13
C SER A 136 -2.75 6.94 -7.72
N GLU A 137 -2.17 7.99 -8.30
CA GLU A 137 -0.80 7.94 -8.82
C GLU A 137 0.24 7.77 -7.72
N ALA A 138 0.05 8.42 -6.56
CA ALA A 138 0.93 8.25 -5.41
C ALA A 138 0.94 6.79 -4.89
N LEU A 139 -0.23 6.15 -4.82
CA LEU A 139 -0.36 4.75 -4.44
C LEU A 139 0.29 3.82 -5.47
N LEU A 140 0.10 4.08 -6.76
CA LEU A 140 0.75 3.33 -7.83
C LEU A 140 2.27 3.48 -7.76
N ALA A 141 2.77 4.71 -7.61
CA ALA A 141 4.20 4.98 -7.47
C ALA A 141 4.78 4.28 -6.22
N ASN A 142 4.09 4.35 -5.08
CA ASN A 142 4.51 3.63 -3.88
C ASN A 142 4.63 2.12 -4.12
N ASN A 143 3.62 1.52 -4.76
CA ASN A 143 3.60 0.07 -5.02
C ASN A 143 4.64 -0.37 -6.08
N SER A 144 5.03 0.54 -6.98
CA SER A 144 5.89 0.24 -8.12
C SER A 144 7.36 0.56 -7.90
N LEU A 145 7.67 1.51 -7.00
CA LEU A 145 9.02 2.04 -6.81
C LEU A 145 9.62 1.73 -5.44
N THR A 146 8.78 1.46 -4.43
CA THR A 146 9.26 1.08 -3.10
C THR A 146 9.61 -0.40 -3.09
N THR A 147 10.82 -0.75 -2.67
CA THR A 147 11.25 -2.16 -2.58
C THR A 147 11.17 -2.65 -1.15
N VAL A 148 10.68 -3.87 -1.00
CA VAL A 148 10.64 -4.62 0.26
C VAL A 148 11.20 -6.00 0.00
N ALA A 149 12.24 -6.39 0.73
CA ALA A 149 12.93 -7.65 0.53
C ALA A 149 13.37 -7.89 -0.95
N GLY A 150 13.78 -6.83 -1.65
CA GLY A 150 14.28 -6.90 -3.02
C GLY A 150 13.21 -6.94 -4.13
N GLN A 151 11.93 -6.82 -3.77
CA GLN A 151 10.83 -6.76 -4.74
C GLN A 151 9.90 -5.58 -4.45
N THR A 152 9.24 -5.05 -5.49
CA THR A 152 8.18 -4.07 -5.31
C THR A 152 6.87 -4.78 -4.97
N PRO A 153 5.96 -4.13 -4.20
CA PRO A 153 4.62 -4.66 -3.95
C PRO A 153 3.86 -5.03 -5.23
N TYR A 154 4.00 -4.21 -6.27
CA TYR A 154 3.38 -4.47 -7.57
C TYR A 154 3.91 -5.79 -8.18
N ARG A 155 5.23 -5.97 -8.20
CA ARG A 155 5.84 -7.19 -8.74
C ARG A 155 5.53 -8.42 -7.90
N ALA A 156 5.49 -8.28 -6.58
CA ALA A 156 5.11 -9.36 -5.66
C ALA A 156 3.67 -9.84 -5.92
N LEU A 157 2.75 -8.93 -6.25
CA LEU A 157 1.35 -9.25 -6.53
C LEU A 157 1.13 -9.79 -7.94
N TYR A 158 1.70 -9.12 -8.97
CA TYR A 158 1.39 -9.39 -10.37
C TYR A 158 2.46 -10.20 -11.12
N GLY A 159 3.59 -10.50 -10.48
CA GLY A 159 4.71 -11.21 -11.09
C GLY A 159 5.47 -10.44 -12.17
N ARG A 160 5.15 -9.16 -12.37
CA ARG A 160 5.74 -8.27 -13.39
C ARG A 160 5.76 -6.83 -12.91
N ASP A 161 6.57 -6.00 -13.51
CA ASP A 161 6.56 -4.55 -13.30
C ASP A 161 5.39 -3.88 -14.04
N PRO A 162 4.91 -2.71 -13.58
CA PRO A 162 3.84 -2.01 -14.26
C PRO A 162 4.26 -1.57 -15.67
N PRO A 163 3.35 -1.58 -16.65
CA PRO A 163 3.63 -1.10 -17.98
C PRO A 163 4.06 0.38 -17.94
N GLY A 164 5.07 0.75 -18.72
CA GLY A 164 5.53 2.13 -18.84
C GLY A 164 6.57 2.58 -17.81
N LEU A 165 6.94 1.75 -16.83
CA LEU A 165 8.21 1.95 -16.14
C LEU A 165 9.32 1.65 -17.16
N ALA A 166 10.12 2.68 -17.47
CA ALA A 166 11.33 2.48 -18.24
C ALA A 166 12.19 1.41 -17.54
N GLU A 167 12.72 0.47 -18.31
CA GLU A 167 13.80 -0.38 -17.79
C GLU A 167 14.93 0.57 -17.41
N PHE A 168 15.11 0.79 -16.12
CA PHE A 168 16.30 1.45 -15.62
C PHE A 168 17.46 0.52 -15.91
N GLU A 169 18.23 0.81 -16.96
CA GLU A 169 19.55 0.23 -17.06
C GLU A 169 20.34 0.70 -15.83
N PRO A 170 20.89 -0.24 -15.01
CA PRO A 170 21.69 0.16 -13.87
C PRO A 170 22.85 1.02 -14.37
N THR A 171 22.89 2.27 -13.92
CA THR A 171 24.06 3.13 -14.14
C THR A 171 25.28 2.45 -13.54
N SER A 172 26.47 2.72 -14.08
CA SER A 172 27.73 2.11 -13.66
C SER A 172 28.02 2.21 -12.14
N GLU A 173 27.37 3.12 -11.43
CA GLU A 173 27.44 3.25 -9.97
C GLU A 173 26.62 2.18 -9.23
N THR A 174 25.52 1.69 -9.82
CA THR A 174 24.73 0.59 -9.24
C THR A 174 25.42 -0.77 -9.42
N GLN A 175 26.36 -0.89 -10.37
CA GLN A 175 27.13 -2.11 -10.57
C GLN A 175 28.26 -2.30 -9.55
N LEU A 176 28.67 -1.24 -8.84
CA LEU A 176 29.72 -1.32 -7.83
C LEU A 176 29.24 -1.90 -6.49
N ASP A 177 27.96 -1.84 -6.20
CA ASP A 177 27.38 -2.40 -4.96
C ASP A 177 27.04 -3.90 -5.06
N ASP A 178 26.92 -4.45 -6.27
CA ASP A 178 26.57 -5.87 -6.49
C ASP A 178 27.77 -6.83 -6.38
N THR A 179 28.99 -6.30 -6.18
CA THR A 179 30.21 -7.14 -6.08
C THR A 179 30.53 -7.62 -4.67
N SER A 180 29.76 -7.25 -3.64
CA SER A 180 30.00 -7.67 -2.25
C SER A 180 29.14 -8.83 -1.73
N GLY A 181 28.40 -9.56 -2.59
CA GLY A 181 27.55 -10.67 -2.16
C GLY A 181 27.22 -11.70 -3.23
N GLY A 182 28.24 -12.20 -3.94
CA GLY A 182 28.02 -13.16 -5.00
C GLY A 182 27.58 -14.53 -4.51
N VAL A 183 26.35 -14.95 -4.86
CA VAL A 183 25.98 -16.36 -4.94
C VAL A 183 26.15 -16.79 -6.40
N PRO A 184 27.05 -17.75 -6.73
CA PRO A 184 27.23 -18.22 -8.09
C PRO A 184 26.08 -19.14 -8.50
N GLY A 185 25.39 -18.84 -9.60
CA GLY A 185 24.61 -19.85 -10.29
C GLY A 185 23.18 -19.51 -10.71
N LEU A 186 22.94 -18.36 -11.35
CA LEU A 186 21.72 -18.21 -12.17
C LEU A 186 22.10 -17.69 -13.56
N SER A 187 22.17 -18.63 -14.48
CA SER A 187 22.38 -18.39 -15.91
C SER A 187 21.20 -17.63 -16.50
N ARG A 188 21.46 -16.45 -17.05
CA ARG A 188 20.47 -15.66 -17.81
C ARG A 188 20.22 -16.34 -19.16
N HIS A 189 19.04 -16.85 -19.37
CA HIS A 189 18.58 -17.27 -20.70
C HIS A 189 18.03 -16.06 -21.43
N ASN A 190 18.80 -15.54 -22.37
CA ASN A 190 18.34 -14.56 -23.36
C ASN A 190 17.42 -15.25 -24.35
N HIS A 191 16.13 -14.94 -24.34
CA HIS A 191 15.25 -15.17 -25.49
C HIS A 191 15.11 -13.86 -26.29
N ARG A 192 15.90 -13.75 -27.35
CA ARG A 192 15.60 -12.86 -28.48
C ARG A 192 14.46 -13.51 -29.27
N VAL A 193 13.34 -12.84 -29.38
CA VAL A 193 12.32 -13.11 -30.40
C VAL A 193 12.51 -12.11 -31.52
N ARG A 194 12.65 -12.62 -32.73
CA ARG A 194 12.71 -11.86 -33.98
C ARG A 194 11.31 -11.37 -34.37
#